data_9ccce216804d943fadec3c7082054752
#
_entry.id   9ccce216804d943fadec3c7082054752
#
_cell.length_a   1.000
_cell.length_b   1.000
_cell.length_c   1.000
_cell.angle_alpha   90.00
_cell.angle_beta   90.00
_cell.angle_gamma   90.00
#
_symmetry.space_group_name_H-M   'P 1'
#
loop_
_entity.id
_entity.type
_entity.pdbx_description
1 polymer ?
#
loop_
_entity_poly.entity_id
_entity_poly.type
_entity_poly.pdbx_seq_one_letter_code
_entity_poly.pdbx_strand_id
1 'polypeptide(L)'
;MVKNSPIAPPVADKSIAAGFHALSDPLRLQILELLREQELCVCDLCDRLSVPQSKLSFHLKALKDAALVRSRQEGRWIYYSLNLTQFVALEQYLAEYRRFSQILPARPCSDAG
;
A
#
# COMPACT_ATOMS: atom_id res chain seq x y z
N MET A 1 0.47 -23.67 23.58
CA MET A 1 0.55 -23.12 23.53
C MET A 1 0.61 -22.21 22.98
N VAL A 2 0.62 -21.83 22.94
CA VAL A 2 0.57 -20.97 22.52
C VAL A 2 1.19 -20.24 22.26
N LYS A 3 1.60 -20.01 22.04
CA LYS A 3 2.08 -19.30 21.81
C LYS A 3 1.90 -18.44 21.44
N ASN A 4 1.76 -18.14 21.33
CA ASN A 4 1.59 -17.35 20.98
C ASN A 4 1.26 -16.50 20.92
N SER A 5 1.50 -15.93 21.06
CA SER A 5 1.17 -15.16 21.15
C SER A 5 0.85 -14.32 20.62
N PRO A 6 0.71 -13.96 20.52
CA PRO A 6 0.32 -13.10 19.78
C PRO A 6 0.07 -11.98 19.90
N ILE A 7 0.18 -11.84 20.34
CA ILE A 7 -0.16 -10.84 20.60
C ILE A 7 0.56 -9.80 20.39
N ALA A 8 1.57 -9.87 20.12
CA ALA A 8 2.31 -8.74 19.78
C ALA A 8 1.63 -8.07 18.65
N PRO A 9 1.39 -6.81 18.76
CA PRO A 9 0.84 -6.12 17.63
C PRO A 9 1.76 -6.34 16.48
N PRO A 10 1.24 -6.44 15.32
CA PRO A 10 2.06 -6.57 14.18
C PRO A 10 2.95 -5.38 14.11
N VAL A 11 4.19 -5.65 14.23
CA VAL A 11 5.17 -4.68 13.93
C VAL A 11 5.09 -4.42 12.47
N ALA A 12 5.35 -3.21 12.05
CA ALA A 12 5.39 -2.91 10.64
C ALA A 12 6.45 -3.78 10.01
N ASP A 13 6.04 -4.80 9.31
CA ASP A 13 6.97 -5.63 8.59
C ASP A 13 7.28 -4.99 7.24
N LYS A 14 8.09 -5.66 6.45
CA LYS A 14 8.50 -5.11 5.16
C LYS A 14 7.31 -4.89 4.23
N SER A 15 6.32 -5.76 4.32
CA SER A 15 5.14 -5.65 3.47
C SER A 15 4.36 -4.38 3.76
N ILE A 16 4.18 -4.07 5.04
CA ILE A 16 3.46 -2.87 5.45
C ILE A 16 4.24 -1.62 5.04
N ALA A 17 5.55 -1.61 5.30
CA ALA A 17 6.37 -0.47 4.94
C ALA A 17 6.38 -0.23 3.43
N ALA A 18 6.50 -1.30 2.65
CA ALA A 18 6.49 -1.18 1.20
C ALA A 18 5.15 -0.63 0.70
N GLY A 19 4.04 -1.06 1.34
CA GLY A 19 2.74 -0.55 0.98
C GLY A 19 2.63 0.95 1.17
N PHE A 20 3.03 1.44 2.34
CA PHE A 20 2.98 2.88 2.59
C PHE A 20 3.94 3.65 1.69
N HIS A 21 5.12 3.10 1.45
CA HIS A 21 6.06 3.76 0.57
C HIS A 21 5.49 3.90 -0.83
N ALA A 22 4.85 2.86 -1.34
CA ALA A 22 4.27 2.91 -2.67
C ALA A 22 3.15 3.94 -2.77
N LEU A 23 2.45 4.20 -1.67
CA LEU A 23 1.36 5.18 -1.65
C LEU A 23 1.84 6.62 -1.59
N SER A 24 3.13 6.86 -1.50
CA SER A 24 3.64 8.21 -1.30
C SER A 24 3.89 8.98 -2.61
N ASP A 25 3.50 8.43 -3.74
CA ASP A 25 3.72 9.07 -5.03
C ASP A 25 2.38 9.44 -5.67
N PRO A 26 2.21 10.70 -6.14
CA PRO A 26 0.92 11.15 -6.67
C PRO A 26 0.45 10.34 -7.88
N LEU A 27 1.34 9.97 -8.78
CA LEU A 27 0.92 9.20 -9.94
C LEU A 27 0.44 7.81 -9.55
N ARG A 28 1.09 7.21 -8.56
CA ARG A 28 0.65 5.91 -8.07
C ARG A 28 -0.73 5.99 -7.46
N LEU A 29 -1.02 7.07 -6.74
CA LEU A 29 -2.36 7.26 -6.19
C LEU A 29 -3.39 7.41 -7.32
N GLN A 30 -3.04 8.11 -8.40
CA GLN A 30 -3.94 8.25 -9.53
C GLN A 30 -4.21 6.90 -10.20
N ILE A 31 -3.18 6.08 -10.33
CA ILE A 31 -3.36 4.73 -10.88
C ILE A 31 -4.35 3.95 -10.02
N LEU A 32 -4.14 3.97 -8.72
CA LEU A 32 -5.02 3.22 -7.81
C LEU A 32 -6.46 3.73 -7.85
N GLU A 33 -6.63 5.04 -7.98
CA GLU A 33 -7.97 5.60 -8.07
C GLU A 33 -8.71 5.11 -9.30
N LEU A 34 -8.02 5.02 -10.43
CA LEU A 34 -8.64 4.47 -11.64
C LEU A 34 -9.00 3.00 -11.45
N LEU A 35 -8.15 2.25 -10.77
CA LEU A 35 -8.39 0.83 -10.57
C LEU A 35 -9.48 0.53 -9.55
N ARG A 36 -9.95 1.54 -8.82
CA ARG A 36 -11.10 1.34 -7.93
C ARG A 36 -12.35 0.97 -8.70
N GLU A 37 -12.44 1.42 -9.93
CA GLU A 37 -13.65 1.23 -10.72
C GLU A 37 -13.66 -0.08 -11.47
N GLN A 38 -12.51 -0.50 -11.97
CA GLN A 38 -12.44 -1.70 -12.77
C GLN A 38 -11.00 -2.07 -13.06
N GLU A 39 -10.83 -3.29 -13.48
CA GLU A 39 -9.55 -3.75 -14.02
C GLU A 39 -9.25 -3.01 -15.31
N LEU A 40 -8.02 -2.58 -15.50
CA LEU A 40 -7.62 -1.82 -16.69
C LEU A 40 -6.32 -2.37 -17.25
N CYS A 41 -6.21 -2.35 -18.58
CA CYS A 41 -4.94 -2.72 -19.20
C CYS A 41 -3.97 -1.54 -19.17
N VAL A 42 -2.70 -1.84 -19.41
CA VAL A 42 -1.67 -0.81 -19.41
C VAL A 42 -1.98 0.29 -20.39
N CYS A 43 -2.51 -0.06 -21.57
CA CYS A 43 -2.83 0.92 -22.59
C CYS A 43 -3.86 1.93 -22.07
N ASP A 44 -4.92 1.44 -21.42
CA ASP A 44 -5.95 2.32 -20.91
C ASP A 44 -5.39 3.24 -19.83
N LEU A 45 -4.52 2.73 -19.00
CA LEU A 45 -3.91 3.55 -17.96
C LEU A 45 -3.04 4.64 -18.57
N CYS A 46 -2.25 4.32 -19.58
CA CYS A 46 -1.44 5.30 -20.28
C CYS A 46 -2.30 6.41 -20.86
N ASP A 47 -3.39 6.02 -21.51
CA ASP A 47 -4.26 6.99 -22.16
C ASP A 47 -4.93 7.90 -21.13
N ARG A 48 -5.48 7.31 -20.08
CA ARG A 48 -6.22 8.10 -19.10
C ARG A 48 -5.32 9.03 -18.29
N LEU A 49 -4.08 8.62 -18.06
CA LEU A 49 -3.16 9.41 -17.26
C LEU A 49 -2.24 10.28 -18.10
N SER A 50 -2.27 10.10 -19.43
CA SER A 50 -1.43 10.84 -20.35
C SER A 50 0.04 10.72 -19.99
N VAL A 51 0.48 9.50 -19.71
CA VAL A 51 1.88 9.25 -19.38
C VAL A 51 2.44 8.19 -20.33
N PRO A 52 3.74 8.27 -20.62
CA PRO A 52 4.35 7.24 -21.45
C PRO A 52 4.40 5.90 -20.75
N GLN A 53 4.38 4.84 -21.56
CA GLN A 53 4.33 3.49 -21.01
C GLN A 53 5.52 3.18 -20.11
N SER A 54 6.71 3.69 -20.46
CA SER A 54 7.90 3.41 -19.66
C SER A 54 7.77 3.95 -18.25
N LYS A 55 7.23 5.17 -18.11
CA LYS A 55 7.01 5.76 -16.81
C LYS A 55 5.95 5.01 -16.04
N LEU A 56 4.85 4.67 -16.70
CA LEU A 56 3.77 3.94 -16.08
C LEU A 56 4.24 2.58 -15.59
N SER A 57 5.02 1.87 -16.42
CA SER A 57 5.51 0.54 -16.07
C SER A 57 6.37 0.56 -14.81
N PHE A 58 7.17 1.61 -14.64
CA PHE A 58 7.98 1.76 -13.43
C PHE A 58 7.08 1.84 -12.19
N HIS A 59 6.03 2.64 -12.26
CA HIS A 59 5.12 2.80 -11.13
C HIS A 59 4.26 1.57 -10.89
N LEU A 60 3.82 0.91 -11.96
CA LEU A 60 3.06 -0.33 -11.82
C LEU A 60 3.89 -1.42 -11.17
N LYS A 61 5.19 -1.49 -11.52
CA LYS A 61 6.06 -2.46 -10.87
C LYS A 61 6.19 -2.19 -9.39
N ALA A 62 6.35 -0.91 -9.02
CA ALA A 62 6.43 -0.55 -7.61
C ALA A 62 5.16 -0.92 -6.85
N LEU A 63 3.99 -0.67 -7.46
CA LEU A 63 2.72 -1.03 -6.84
C LEU A 63 2.56 -2.54 -6.71
N LYS A 64 3.00 -3.28 -7.71
CA LYS A 64 2.91 -4.73 -7.67
C LYS A 64 3.85 -5.32 -6.64
N ASP A 65 5.07 -4.81 -6.58
CA ASP A 65 6.04 -5.28 -5.59
C ASP A 65 5.57 -4.98 -4.17
N ALA A 66 4.79 -3.93 -3.99
CA ALA A 66 4.20 -3.59 -2.70
C ALA A 66 2.88 -4.32 -2.44
N ALA A 67 2.49 -5.21 -3.36
CA ALA A 67 1.28 -6.02 -3.27
C ALA A 67 -0.01 -5.22 -3.29
N LEU A 68 0.02 -3.97 -3.78
CA LEU A 68 -1.19 -3.15 -3.85
C LEU A 68 -2.02 -3.45 -5.09
N VAL A 69 -1.40 -4.00 -6.12
CA VAL A 69 -2.10 -4.39 -7.33
C VAL A 69 -1.69 -5.80 -7.74
N ARG A 70 -2.55 -6.41 -8.51
CA ARG A 70 -2.29 -7.69 -9.15
C ARG A 70 -2.28 -7.47 -10.64
N SER A 71 -1.58 -8.34 -11.37
CA SER A 71 -1.61 -8.30 -12.82
C SER A 71 -1.99 -9.67 -13.34
N ARG A 72 -2.63 -9.68 -14.50
CA ARG A 72 -2.86 -10.91 -15.25
C ARG A 72 -2.61 -10.63 -16.71
N GLN A 73 -2.17 -11.64 -17.41
CA GLN A 73 -1.89 -11.52 -18.83
C GLN A 73 -2.92 -12.31 -19.61
N GLU A 74 -3.43 -11.67 -20.66
CA GLU A 74 -4.36 -12.32 -21.55
C GLU A 74 -3.90 -12.00 -22.98
N GLY A 75 -3.34 -12.97 -23.66
CA GLY A 75 -2.71 -12.72 -24.93
C GLY A 75 -1.53 -11.79 -24.77
N ARG A 76 -1.55 -10.70 -25.50
CA ARG A 76 -0.49 -9.68 -25.40
C ARG A 76 -0.84 -8.58 -24.42
N TRP A 77 -2.01 -8.65 -23.80
CA TRP A 77 -2.48 -7.58 -22.94
C TRP A 77 -2.22 -7.92 -21.50
N ILE A 78 -1.79 -6.92 -20.73
CA ILE A 78 -1.57 -7.06 -19.30
C ILE A 78 -2.58 -6.17 -18.58
N TYR A 79 -3.35 -6.77 -17.69
CA TYR A 79 -4.40 -6.08 -16.96
C TYR A 79 -4.01 -5.97 -15.49
N TYR A 80 -4.33 -4.84 -14.89
CA TYR A 80 -4.06 -4.60 -13.48
C TYR A 80 -5.35 -4.40 -12.73
N SER A 81 -5.37 -4.88 -11.48
CA SER A 81 -6.50 -4.70 -10.59
C SER A 81 -5.99 -4.53 -9.18
N LEU A 82 -6.84 -3.99 -8.31
CA LEU A 82 -6.45 -3.79 -6.92
C LEU A 82 -6.33 -5.12 -6.19
N ASN A 83 -5.37 -5.21 -5.30
CA ASN A 83 -5.27 -6.32 -4.36
C ASN A 83 -5.82 -5.85 -3.02
N LEU A 84 -7.13 -6.07 -2.82
CA LEU A 84 -7.79 -5.52 -1.65
C LEU A 84 -7.25 -6.08 -0.34
N THR A 85 -6.69 -7.28 -0.36
CA THR A 85 -6.10 -7.86 0.84
C THR A 85 -5.01 -6.98 1.42
N GLN A 86 -4.19 -6.38 0.54
CA GLN A 86 -3.13 -5.50 1.02
C GLN A 86 -3.69 -4.21 1.59
N PHE A 87 -4.76 -3.67 0.98
CA PHE A 87 -5.39 -2.47 1.52
C PHE A 87 -5.98 -2.73 2.90
N VAL A 88 -6.56 -3.91 3.09
CA VAL A 88 -7.07 -4.29 4.41
C VAL A 88 -5.93 -4.35 5.42
N ALA A 89 -4.79 -4.90 5.04
CA ALA A 89 -3.65 -5.00 5.93
C ALA A 89 -3.15 -3.62 6.36
N LEU A 90 -3.06 -2.68 5.41
CA LEU A 90 -2.63 -1.33 5.73
C LEU A 90 -3.64 -0.61 6.61
N GLU A 91 -4.91 -0.80 6.31
CA GLU A 91 -5.98 -0.20 7.10
C GLU A 91 -5.94 -0.71 8.53
N GLN A 92 -5.78 -2.02 8.71
CA GLN A 92 -5.72 -2.61 10.05
C GLN A 92 -4.50 -2.13 10.80
N TYR A 93 -3.38 -2.00 10.13
CA TYR A 93 -2.19 -1.49 10.79
C TYR A 93 -2.43 -0.09 11.34
N LEU A 94 -3.02 0.78 10.53
CA LEU A 94 -3.32 2.15 10.97
C LEU A 94 -4.37 2.16 12.06
N ALA A 95 -5.36 1.28 11.98
CA ALA A 95 -6.43 1.24 12.97
C ALA A 95 -5.92 0.92 14.37
N GLU A 96 -4.82 0.17 14.47
CA GLU A 96 -4.24 -0.16 15.76
C GLU A 96 -3.80 1.10 16.50
N TYR A 97 -3.26 2.07 15.78
CA TYR A 97 -2.87 3.33 16.41
C TYR A 97 -4.07 4.03 17.04
N ARG A 98 -5.18 4.04 16.34
CA ARG A 98 -6.38 4.71 16.85
C ARG A 98 -7.00 3.95 18.01
N ARG A 99 -7.02 2.62 17.92
CA ARG A 99 -7.73 1.81 18.90
C ARG A 99 -6.98 1.64 20.20
N PHE A 100 -5.66 1.53 20.12
CA PHE A 100 -4.90 1.07 21.27
C PHE A 100 -3.90 2.08 21.79
N SER A 101 -3.84 3.28 21.21
CA SER A 101 -2.91 4.28 21.70
C SER A 101 -3.53 5.09 22.83
N GLN A 102 -2.83 5.14 23.93
CA GLN A 102 -3.18 6.02 25.02
C GLN A 102 -2.23 7.19 24.96
N ILE A 103 -2.74 8.38 24.74
CA ILE A 103 -1.88 9.55 24.61
C ILE A 103 -1.68 10.10 26.02
N LEU A 104 -0.75 9.53 26.73
CA LEU A 104 -0.46 9.95 28.07
C LEU A 104 0.44 11.18 28.07
N PRO A 105 0.29 12.08 29.02
CA PRO A 105 1.17 13.25 29.08
C PRO A 105 2.60 12.81 29.30
N ALA A 106 3.52 13.56 28.69
CA ALA A 106 4.92 13.29 28.90
C ALA A 106 5.29 13.61 30.33
N ARG A 107 6.22 12.82 30.86
CA ARG A 107 6.82 13.19 32.13
C ARG A 107 7.76 14.36 31.91
N PRO A 108 7.94 15.22 32.91
CA PRO A 108 8.94 16.28 32.77
C PRO A 108 10.29 15.67 32.50
N CYS A 109 11.06 16.29 31.63
CA CYS A 109 12.40 15.84 31.39
C CYS A 109 13.24 16.07 32.61
N SER A 110 14.10 15.12 32.92
CA SER A 110 15.10 15.33 33.95
C SER A 110 16.09 16.33 33.43
N ASP A 111 16.34 17.38 34.23
CA ASP A 111 17.30 18.31 33.77
C ASP A 111 18.65 17.99 34.20
N ALA A 112 18.82 16.93 34.83
CA ALA A 112 20.14 16.45 35.09
C ALA A 112 20.83 16.08 33.80
N GLY A 113 20.08 15.93 32.83
CA GLY A 113 20.61 15.50 31.59
C GLY A 113 21.48 16.32 30.93
#